data_caf5ce99a5806d140a00f3856d1c1d8f
#
_entry.id   caf5ce99a5806d140a00f3856d1c1d8f
#
_cell.length_a   1.000
_cell.length_b   1.000
_cell.length_c   1.000
_cell.angle_alpha   90.00
_cell.angle_beta   90.00
_cell.angle_gamma   90.00
#
_symmetry.space_group_name_H-M   'P 1'
#
loop_
_entity.id
_entity.type
_entity.pdbx_description
1 polymer ?
#
loop_
_entity_poly.entity_id
_entity_poly.type
_entity_poly.pdbx_seq_one_letter_code
_entity_poly.pdbx_strand_id
1 'polypeptide(L)'
;QDANAAKASVNAAQVEVDRLAQLVKKDIIGETQLETAKAKLEQAKSQYESITANIGYATVKSPVDGYVGSIRLRQGTLVGPNDTTPLTTVSDTEQVYAYFSMNESDYLNFLQSTEGDTRQEKVDNFPEVSLVLTNGATYDQKGKIQTVTGQVDQNTGTISFRAIFDNPNQLITNGNSGTIKIPVTYQDATVIPQNSTFEQ
;
A
#
# COMPACT_ATOMS: atom_id res chain seq x y z
N GLN A 1 34.97 -0.23 -4.59
CA GLN A 1 36.36 -0.47 -4.10
C GLN A 1 36.34 -0.62 -2.58
N ASP A 2 35.69 0.23 -1.87
CA ASP A 2 35.66 0.26 -0.39
C ASP A 2 35.10 -1.03 0.22
N ALA A 3 34.08 -1.62 -0.37
CA ALA A 3 33.51 -2.88 0.10
C ALA A 3 34.50 -4.06 -0.01
N ASN A 4 35.32 -4.06 -1.07
CA ASN A 4 36.33 -5.10 -1.24
C ASN A 4 37.47 -4.93 -0.21
N ALA A 5 37.86 -3.69 0.09
CA ALA A 5 38.85 -3.41 1.14
C ALA A 5 38.33 -3.80 2.52
N ALA A 6 37.07 -3.48 2.84
CA ALA A 6 36.44 -3.87 4.10
C ALA A 6 36.30 -5.40 4.21
N LYS A 7 35.94 -6.09 3.12
CA LYS A 7 35.90 -7.56 3.09
C LYS A 7 37.26 -8.20 3.32
N ALA A 8 38.32 -7.62 2.76
CA ALA A 8 39.68 -8.07 3.02
C ALA A 8 40.07 -7.91 4.50
N SER A 9 39.66 -6.82 5.16
CA SER A 9 39.88 -6.59 6.58
C SER A 9 39.12 -7.63 7.44
N VAL A 10 37.89 -7.99 7.09
CA VAL A 10 37.17 -9.07 7.75
C VAL A 10 37.91 -10.41 7.64
N ASN A 11 38.36 -10.75 6.42
CA ASN A 11 39.11 -11.98 6.19
C ASN A 11 40.42 -12.03 7.00
N ALA A 12 41.16 -10.91 7.05
CA ALA A 12 42.38 -10.83 7.84
C ALA A 12 42.12 -11.01 9.35
N ALA A 13 41.08 -10.36 9.87
CA ALA A 13 40.67 -10.52 11.26
C ALA A 13 40.18 -11.97 11.57
N GLN A 14 39.49 -12.59 10.63
CA GLN A 14 39.01 -13.98 10.78
C GLN A 14 40.21 -14.93 10.88
N VAL A 15 41.19 -14.81 9.99
CA VAL A 15 42.41 -15.65 10.02
C VAL A 15 43.17 -15.50 11.37
N GLU A 16 43.22 -14.28 11.90
CA GLU A 16 43.83 -14.04 13.22
C GLU A 16 43.06 -14.71 14.36
N VAL A 17 41.73 -14.64 14.36
CA VAL A 17 40.89 -15.36 15.33
C VAL A 17 41.10 -16.87 15.24
N ASP A 18 41.12 -17.41 14.02
CA ASP A 18 41.31 -18.87 13.81
C ASP A 18 42.69 -19.34 14.29
N ARG A 19 43.73 -18.54 14.05
CA ARG A 19 45.07 -18.77 14.54
C ARG A 19 45.16 -18.79 16.07
N LEU A 20 44.60 -17.74 16.71
CA LEU A 20 44.61 -17.60 18.15
C LEU A 20 43.75 -18.69 18.84
N ALA A 21 42.60 -19.05 18.24
CA ALA A 21 41.75 -20.11 18.73
C ALA A 21 42.48 -21.46 18.80
N GLN A 22 43.33 -21.76 17.79
CA GLN A 22 44.17 -22.96 17.81
C GLN A 22 45.23 -22.93 18.91
N LEU A 23 45.80 -21.75 19.21
CA LEU A 23 46.81 -21.57 20.25
C LEU A 23 46.20 -21.65 21.66
N VAL A 24 44.99 -21.09 21.87
CA VAL A 24 44.23 -21.25 23.11
C VAL A 24 43.87 -22.70 23.34
N LYS A 25 43.39 -23.43 22.30
CA LYS A 25 43.07 -24.86 22.39
C LYS A 25 44.26 -25.74 22.80
N LYS A 26 45.49 -25.23 22.56
CA LYS A 26 46.74 -25.92 22.96
C LYS A 26 47.33 -25.39 24.28
N ASP A 27 46.58 -24.56 25.03
CA ASP A 27 47.01 -23.88 26.25
C ASP A 27 48.31 -23.07 26.12
N ILE A 28 48.60 -22.53 24.89
CA ILE A 28 49.82 -21.74 24.63
C ILE A 28 49.61 -20.27 25.00
N ILE A 29 48.39 -19.75 24.85
CA ILE A 29 48.03 -18.36 25.14
C ILE A 29 46.72 -18.32 25.95
N GLY A 30 46.52 -17.20 26.67
CA GLY A 30 45.30 -16.97 27.44
C GLY A 30 44.10 -16.55 26.56
N GLU A 31 42.89 -16.83 27.03
CA GLU A 31 41.63 -16.52 26.33
C GLU A 31 41.43 -15.04 26.05
N THR A 32 41.99 -14.15 26.86
CA THR A 32 41.87 -12.67 26.68
C THR A 32 42.37 -12.21 25.34
N GLN A 33 43.41 -12.86 24.79
CA GLN A 33 43.90 -12.49 23.45
C GLN A 33 42.95 -12.90 22.34
N LEU A 34 42.32 -14.06 22.48
CA LEU A 34 41.29 -14.54 21.56
C LEU A 34 40.05 -13.62 21.60
N GLU A 35 39.61 -13.23 22.79
CA GLU A 35 38.46 -12.30 22.94
C GLU A 35 38.74 -10.92 22.30
N THR A 36 39.96 -10.44 22.46
CA THR A 36 40.40 -9.19 21.80
C THR A 36 40.39 -9.32 20.27
N ALA A 37 40.79 -10.46 19.73
CA ALA A 37 40.77 -10.71 18.29
C ALA A 37 39.33 -10.87 17.76
N LYS A 38 38.45 -11.53 18.51
CA LYS A 38 37.03 -11.63 18.19
C LYS A 38 36.36 -10.26 18.15
N ALA A 39 36.66 -9.38 19.11
CA ALA A 39 36.15 -8.02 19.12
C ALA A 39 36.59 -7.22 17.88
N LYS A 40 37.85 -7.38 17.45
CA LYS A 40 38.37 -6.78 16.20
C LYS A 40 37.68 -7.35 14.96
N LEU A 41 37.40 -8.64 14.92
CA LEU A 41 36.64 -9.27 13.83
C LEU A 41 35.22 -8.69 13.75
N GLU A 42 34.55 -8.55 14.87
CA GLU A 42 33.20 -7.98 14.93
C GLU A 42 33.18 -6.51 14.48
N GLN A 43 34.19 -5.75 14.89
CA GLN A 43 34.37 -4.38 14.39
C GLN A 43 34.55 -4.33 12.86
N ALA A 44 35.38 -5.23 12.31
CA ALA A 44 35.59 -5.30 10.86
C ALA A 44 34.33 -5.71 10.11
N LYS A 45 33.54 -6.66 10.65
CA LYS A 45 32.24 -7.06 10.09
C LYS A 45 31.25 -5.90 10.07
N SER A 46 31.09 -5.19 11.19
CA SER A 46 30.20 -4.03 11.29
C SER A 46 30.56 -2.94 10.26
N GLN A 47 31.85 -2.71 10.05
CA GLN A 47 32.33 -1.78 9.04
C GLN A 47 31.98 -2.24 7.61
N TYR A 48 32.17 -3.53 7.31
CA TYR A 48 31.80 -4.10 6.01
C TYR A 48 30.28 -4.04 5.77
N GLU A 49 29.47 -4.34 6.78
CA GLU A 49 28.00 -4.26 6.72
C GLU A 49 27.51 -2.85 6.47
N SER A 50 28.10 -1.86 7.16
CA SER A 50 27.80 -0.44 6.95
C SER A 50 28.07 0.00 5.50
N ILE A 51 29.22 -0.38 4.93
CA ILE A 51 29.58 -0.06 3.55
C ILE A 51 28.63 -0.78 2.57
N THR A 52 28.30 -2.03 2.83
CA THR A 52 27.40 -2.82 1.98
C THR A 52 25.98 -2.27 2.01
N ALA A 53 25.48 -1.83 3.17
CA ALA A 53 24.20 -1.15 3.30
C ALA A 53 24.15 0.13 2.46
N ASN A 54 25.22 0.95 2.51
CA ASN A 54 25.31 2.15 1.69
C ASN A 54 25.29 1.87 0.19
N ILE A 55 25.94 0.77 -0.25
CA ILE A 55 25.87 0.34 -1.66
C ILE A 55 24.45 -0.12 -2.04
N GLY A 56 23.71 -0.71 -1.10
CA GLY A 56 22.31 -1.10 -1.30
C GLY A 56 21.42 0.07 -1.72
N TYR A 57 21.66 1.26 -1.18
CA TYR A 57 20.92 2.47 -1.54
C TYR A 57 21.20 2.98 -2.97
N ALA A 58 22.27 2.53 -3.61
CA ALA A 58 22.55 2.85 -5.01
C ALA A 58 21.59 2.16 -5.99
N THR A 59 20.85 1.15 -5.54
CA THR A 59 19.84 0.45 -6.35
C THR A 59 18.46 0.65 -5.73
N VAL A 60 17.70 1.56 -6.29
CA VAL A 60 16.31 1.80 -5.86
C VAL A 60 15.40 0.78 -6.53
N LYS A 61 14.68 0.00 -5.72
CA LYS A 61 13.69 -0.97 -6.17
C LYS A 61 12.30 -0.53 -5.72
N SER A 62 11.29 -0.86 -6.53
CA SER A 62 9.91 -0.69 -6.12
C SER A 62 9.59 -1.62 -4.94
N PRO A 63 8.93 -1.14 -3.88
CA PRO A 63 8.46 -1.97 -2.78
C PRO A 63 7.17 -2.74 -3.10
N VAL A 64 6.47 -2.38 -4.19
CA VAL A 64 5.21 -2.97 -4.63
C VAL A 64 5.27 -3.27 -6.12
N ASP A 65 4.51 -4.25 -6.55
CA ASP A 65 4.25 -4.50 -7.96
C ASP A 65 3.22 -3.49 -8.46
N GLY A 66 3.34 -3.05 -9.72
CA GLY A 66 2.41 -2.06 -10.24
C GLY A 66 2.95 -1.25 -11.42
N TYR A 67 2.21 -0.21 -11.79
CA TYR A 67 2.57 0.69 -12.89
C TYR A 67 3.46 1.82 -12.42
N VAL A 68 4.56 1.99 -13.16
CA VAL A 68 5.49 3.09 -12.96
C VAL A 68 4.92 4.34 -13.64
N GLY A 69 4.76 5.40 -12.87
CA GLY A 69 4.32 6.70 -13.36
C GLY A 69 5.42 7.44 -14.15
N SER A 70 5.25 8.73 -14.36
CA SER A 70 6.21 9.54 -15.12
C SER A 70 7.54 9.65 -14.38
N ILE A 71 8.65 9.39 -15.09
CA ILE A 71 10.01 9.64 -14.62
C ILE A 71 10.38 11.05 -15.02
N ARG A 72 10.43 11.97 -14.07
CA ARG A 72 10.71 13.40 -14.31
C ARG A 72 12.19 13.73 -14.34
N LEU A 73 13.00 12.92 -13.68
CA LEU A 73 14.44 13.15 -13.57
C LEU A 73 15.18 12.53 -14.76
N ARG A 74 16.17 13.23 -15.27
CA ARG A 74 17.01 12.74 -16.38
C ARG A 74 18.24 12.01 -15.84
N GLN A 75 18.78 11.14 -16.67
CA GLN A 75 20.04 10.47 -16.36
C GLN A 75 21.15 11.51 -16.08
N GLY A 76 21.89 11.30 -15.00
CA GLY A 76 22.91 12.23 -14.50
C GLY A 76 22.42 13.25 -13.48
N THR A 77 21.12 13.29 -13.17
CA THR A 77 20.62 14.13 -12.07
C THR A 77 21.04 13.52 -10.74
N LEU A 78 21.62 14.35 -9.87
CA LEU A 78 21.91 13.95 -8.49
C LEU A 78 20.59 13.84 -7.71
N VAL A 79 20.42 12.74 -7.01
CA VAL A 79 19.25 12.48 -6.16
C VAL A 79 19.68 12.10 -4.76
N GLY A 80 18.89 12.48 -3.78
CA GLY A 80 19.18 12.23 -2.36
C GLY A 80 17.91 12.01 -1.53
N PRO A 81 18.04 11.50 -0.30
CA PRO A 81 16.91 11.19 0.56
C PRO A 81 16.10 12.42 1.00
N ASN A 82 16.66 13.62 0.86
CA ASN A 82 16.01 14.88 1.24
C ASN A 82 15.34 15.58 0.05
N ASP A 83 15.35 14.97 -1.13
CA ASP A 83 14.70 15.57 -2.29
C ASP A 83 13.18 15.53 -2.12
N THR A 84 12.54 16.67 -2.36
CA THR A 84 11.07 16.81 -2.28
C THR A 84 10.36 16.18 -3.47
N THR A 85 11.07 15.97 -4.58
CA THR A 85 10.51 15.37 -5.79
C THR A 85 10.85 13.88 -5.84
N PRO A 86 9.86 12.98 -5.84
CA PRO A 86 10.11 11.55 -5.94
C PRO A 86 10.69 11.21 -7.33
N LEU A 87 11.50 10.16 -7.39
CA LEU A 87 12.02 9.60 -8.65
C LEU A 87 10.89 9.25 -9.62
N THR A 88 9.90 8.55 -9.11
CA THR A 88 8.66 8.17 -9.78
C THR A 88 7.65 7.73 -8.73
N THR A 89 6.41 7.53 -9.14
CA THR A 89 5.38 6.87 -8.33
C THR A 89 5.07 5.50 -8.93
N VAL A 90 4.90 4.51 -8.08
CA VAL A 90 4.42 3.19 -8.49
C VAL A 90 3.03 3.02 -7.89
N SER A 91 2.06 2.69 -8.72
CA SER A 91 0.68 2.46 -8.31
C SER A 91 0.33 0.99 -8.49
N ASP A 92 -0.04 0.35 -7.40
CA ASP A 92 -0.73 -0.93 -7.45
C ASP A 92 -2.17 -0.67 -7.91
N THR A 93 -2.58 -1.34 -8.96
CA THR A 93 -3.89 -1.16 -9.61
C THR A 93 -4.71 -2.45 -9.64
N GLU A 94 -4.33 -3.47 -8.88
CA GLU A 94 -5.12 -4.71 -8.77
C GLU A 94 -6.48 -4.45 -8.14
N GLN A 95 -6.52 -3.50 -7.21
CA GLN A 95 -7.75 -3.00 -6.60
C GLN A 95 -7.80 -1.48 -6.68
N VAL A 96 -8.99 -0.94 -6.88
CA VAL A 96 -9.21 0.50 -6.94
C VAL A 96 -10.24 0.93 -5.92
N TYR A 97 -10.03 2.10 -5.36
CA TYR A 97 -10.95 2.72 -4.42
C TYR A 97 -11.76 3.79 -5.11
N ALA A 98 -13.08 3.67 -5.02
CA ALA A 98 -14.01 4.71 -5.45
C ALA A 98 -14.50 5.48 -4.23
N TYR A 99 -14.27 6.79 -4.24
CA TYR A 99 -14.78 7.71 -3.22
C TYR A 99 -16.02 8.39 -3.76
N PHE A 100 -17.10 8.34 -3.02
CA PHE A 100 -18.34 9.01 -3.38
C PHE A 100 -19.04 9.53 -2.13
N SER A 101 -19.99 10.43 -2.32
CA SER A 101 -20.77 11.02 -1.23
C SER A 101 -22.25 10.72 -1.41
N MET A 102 -22.93 10.52 -0.30
CA MET A 102 -24.37 10.32 -0.21
C MET A 102 -24.94 11.38 0.74
N ASN A 103 -26.15 11.85 0.47
CA ASN A 103 -26.80 12.77 1.40
C ASN A 103 -27.17 12.06 2.70
N GLU A 104 -27.20 12.83 3.78
CA GLU A 104 -27.51 12.34 5.13
C GLU A 104 -28.89 11.65 5.18
N SER A 105 -29.90 12.19 4.47
CA SER A 105 -31.23 11.61 4.42
C SER A 105 -31.23 10.19 3.86
N ASP A 106 -30.55 9.97 2.74
CA ASP A 106 -30.47 8.66 2.09
C ASP A 106 -29.67 7.67 2.95
N TYR A 107 -28.62 8.15 3.60
CA TYR A 107 -27.84 7.33 4.53
C TYR A 107 -28.65 6.91 5.76
N LEU A 108 -29.44 7.81 6.35
CA LEU A 108 -30.31 7.49 7.48
C LEU A 108 -31.41 6.50 7.06
N ASN A 109 -32.03 6.68 5.91
CA ASN A 109 -33.00 5.73 5.35
C ASN A 109 -32.35 4.35 5.17
N PHE A 110 -31.14 4.28 4.64
CA PHE A 110 -30.37 3.04 4.52
C PHE A 110 -30.16 2.38 5.90
N LEU A 111 -29.67 3.12 6.90
CA LEU A 111 -29.43 2.59 8.24
C LEU A 111 -30.72 2.08 8.92
N GLN A 112 -31.86 2.68 8.62
CA GLN A 112 -33.15 2.27 9.18
C GLN A 112 -33.69 1.02 8.50
N SER A 113 -33.44 0.85 7.20
CA SER A 113 -33.91 -0.29 6.41
C SER A 113 -33.00 -1.51 6.43
N THR A 114 -31.75 -1.37 6.91
CA THR A 114 -30.76 -2.44 6.92
C THR A 114 -30.74 -3.14 8.27
N GLU A 115 -30.73 -4.46 8.26
CA GLU A 115 -30.62 -5.32 9.44
C GLU A 115 -29.22 -5.19 10.06
N GLY A 116 -29.15 -5.22 11.40
CA GLY A 116 -27.93 -5.17 12.18
C GLY A 116 -28.12 -4.34 13.47
N ASP A 117 -27.47 -4.74 14.53
CA ASP A 117 -27.54 -4.06 15.84
C ASP A 117 -26.54 -2.91 15.94
N THR A 118 -25.44 -3.01 15.23
CA THR A 118 -24.38 -2.01 15.22
C THR A 118 -24.28 -1.31 13.87
N ARG A 119 -23.72 -0.08 13.89
CA ARG A 119 -23.45 0.67 12.65
C ARG A 119 -22.51 -0.10 11.71
N GLN A 120 -21.54 -0.81 12.26
CA GLN A 120 -20.59 -1.56 11.46
C GLN A 120 -21.27 -2.73 10.75
N GLU A 121 -22.11 -3.50 11.44
CA GLU A 121 -22.89 -4.59 10.83
C GLU A 121 -23.78 -4.09 9.70
N LYS A 122 -24.42 -2.92 9.88
CA LYS A 122 -25.24 -2.31 8.83
C LYS A 122 -24.40 -1.90 7.61
N VAL A 123 -23.18 -1.41 7.84
CA VAL A 123 -22.26 -1.07 6.75
C VAL A 123 -21.75 -2.32 6.03
N ASP A 124 -21.46 -3.38 6.77
CA ASP A 124 -21.03 -4.66 6.19
C ASP A 124 -22.16 -5.34 5.38
N ASN A 125 -23.42 -5.09 5.76
CA ASN A 125 -24.63 -5.51 5.04
C ASN A 125 -25.00 -4.56 3.89
N PHE A 126 -24.17 -3.58 3.56
CA PHE A 126 -24.42 -2.69 2.43
C PHE A 126 -24.44 -3.51 1.12
N PRO A 127 -25.41 -3.29 0.23
CA PRO A 127 -25.46 -4.01 -1.03
C PRO A 127 -24.23 -3.69 -1.90
N GLU A 128 -23.83 -4.65 -2.72
CA GLU A 128 -22.78 -4.44 -3.69
C GLU A 128 -23.14 -3.31 -4.66
N VAL A 129 -22.21 -2.40 -4.87
CA VAL A 129 -22.41 -1.23 -5.73
C VAL A 129 -21.88 -1.47 -7.13
N SER A 130 -22.47 -0.82 -8.10
CA SER A 130 -22.01 -0.85 -9.49
C SER A 130 -21.37 0.48 -9.85
N LEU A 131 -20.30 0.42 -10.63
CA LEU A 131 -19.61 1.60 -11.14
C LEU A 131 -19.99 1.79 -12.62
N VAL A 132 -20.46 2.97 -12.97
CA VAL A 132 -20.66 3.39 -14.35
C VAL A 132 -19.54 4.34 -14.74
N LEU A 133 -18.80 3.95 -15.75
CA LEU A 133 -17.67 4.70 -16.26
C LEU A 133 -18.14 5.96 -17.02
N THR A 134 -17.25 6.90 -17.27
CA THR A 134 -17.56 8.17 -17.97
C THR A 134 -18.08 7.99 -19.39
N ASN A 135 -17.79 6.86 -20.03
CA ASN A 135 -18.33 6.51 -21.35
C ASN A 135 -19.75 5.89 -21.30
N GLY A 136 -20.36 5.82 -20.11
CA GLY A 136 -21.68 5.22 -19.89
C GLY A 136 -21.71 3.70 -19.74
N ALA A 137 -20.58 3.02 -19.92
CA ALA A 137 -20.50 1.58 -19.71
C ALA A 137 -20.50 1.25 -18.22
N THR A 138 -21.22 0.17 -17.85
CA THR A 138 -21.16 -0.36 -16.49
C THR A 138 -19.91 -1.23 -16.36
N TYR A 139 -19.14 -0.99 -15.29
CA TYR A 139 -17.98 -1.81 -14.98
C TYR A 139 -18.40 -3.22 -14.55
N ASP A 140 -17.69 -4.24 -15.04
CA ASP A 140 -18.08 -5.65 -14.87
C ASP A 140 -17.93 -6.13 -13.41
N GLN A 141 -17.00 -5.55 -12.65
CA GLN A 141 -16.81 -5.92 -11.25
C GLN A 141 -17.74 -5.11 -10.36
N LYS A 142 -18.27 -5.78 -9.33
CA LYS A 142 -19.05 -5.12 -8.29
C LYS A 142 -18.13 -4.61 -7.20
N GLY A 143 -18.50 -3.50 -6.60
CA GLY A 143 -17.77 -2.92 -5.47
C GLY A 143 -18.43 -3.22 -4.15
N LYS A 144 -17.62 -3.32 -3.10
CA LYS A 144 -18.07 -3.43 -1.72
C LYS A 144 -17.73 -2.16 -0.95
N ILE A 145 -18.66 -1.70 -0.14
CA ILE A 145 -18.40 -0.58 0.76
C ILE A 145 -17.42 -1.07 1.84
N GLN A 146 -16.29 -0.38 1.96
CA GLN A 146 -15.26 -0.71 2.94
C GLN A 146 -15.28 0.23 4.15
N THR A 147 -15.54 1.50 3.90
CA THR A 147 -15.48 2.52 4.94
C THR A 147 -16.53 3.58 4.69
N VAL A 148 -17.16 4.02 5.78
CA VAL A 148 -18.07 5.18 5.82
C VAL A 148 -17.49 6.18 6.79
N THR A 149 -17.38 7.45 6.37
CA THR A 149 -16.88 8.51 7.25
C THR A 149 -17.80 8.67 8.45
N GLY A 150 -17.22 8.81 9.63
CA GLY A 150 -18.00 8.96 10.89
C GLY A 150 -18.70 10.30 11.05
N GLN A 151 -18.47 11.27 10.16
CA GLN A 151 -18.95 12.64 10.27
C GLN A 151 -19.64 13.06 8.97
N VAL A 152 -20.71 13.83 9.14
CA VAL A 152 -21.39 14.52 8.04
C VAL A 152 -20.61 15.80 7.75
N ASP A 153 -20.31 16.06 6.50
CA ASP A 153 -19.78 17.37 6.08
C ASP A 153 -20.88 18.42 6.24
N GLN A 154 -20.66 19.34 7.18
CA GLN A 154 -21.65 20.37 7.52
C GLN A 154 -21.92 21.37 6.39
N ASN A 155 -21.02 21.52 5.41
CA ASN A 155 -21.19 22.44 4.32
C ASN A 155 -22.06 21.83 3.20
N THR A 156 -21.97 20.52 3.00
CA THR A 156 -22.65 19.81 1.91
C THR A 156 -23.79 18.92 2.37
N GLY A 157 -23.88 18.63 3.69
CA GLY A 157 -24.88 17.69 4.24
C GLY A 157 -24.67 16.25 3.74
N THR A 158 -23.43 15.89 3.39
CA THR A 158 -23.12 14.59 2.82
C THR A 158 -22.18 13.77 3.69
N ILE A 159 -22.24 12.46 3.52
CA ILE A 159 -21.36 11.47 4.14
C ILE A 159 -20.51 10.82 3.05
N SER A 160 -19.21 10.73 3.29
CA SER A 160 -18.29 10.13 2.33
C SER A 160 -18.15 8.63 2.55
N PHE A 161 -18.15 7.91 1.45
CA PHE A 161 -18.01 6.47 1.37
C PHE A 161 -16.78 6.10 0.56
N ARG A 162 -16.20 4.96 0.88
CA ARG A 162 -15.16 4.33 0.07
C ARG A 162 -15.61 2.92 -0.28
N ALA A 163 -15.74 2.66 -1.57
CA ALA A 163 -15.96 1.34 -2.11
C ALA A 163 -14.67 0.79 -2.72
N ILE A 164 -14.44 -0.50 -2.58
CA ILE A 164 -13.34 -1.22 -3.22
C ILE A 164 -13.88 -2.02 -4.40
N PHE A 165 -13.16 -1.98 -5.52
CA PHE A 165 -13.44 -2.75 -6.72
C PHE A 165 -12.20 -3.52 -7.13
N ASP A 166 -12.35 -4.78 -7.49
CA ASP A 166 -11.29 -5.54 -8.13
C ASP A 166 -11.07 -5.02 -9.56
N ASN A 167 -9.82 -4.96 -9.99
CA ASN A 167 -9.45 -4.40 -11.29
C ASN A 167 -8.50 -5.34 -12.06
N PRO A 168 -8.93 -6.59 -12.34
CA PRO A 168 -8.06 -7.62 -12.92
C PRO A 168 -7.54 -7.25 -14.29
N ASN A 169 -8.30 -6.49 -15.06
CA ASN A 169 -7.93 -6.04 -16.40
C ASN A 169 -7.24 -4.66 -16.39
N GLN A 170 -7.04 -4.08 -15.21
CA GLN A 170 -6.40 -2.78 -15.01
C GLN A 170 -7.01 -1.66 -15.88
N LEU A 171 -8.30 -1.77 -16.15
CA LEU A 171 -9.06 -0.82 -16.96
C LEU A 171 -9.19 0.54 -16.28
N ILE A 172 -9.31 0.52 -14.96
CA ILE A 172 -9.47 1.73 -14.15
C ILE A 172 -8.11 2.14 -13.60
N THR A 173 -7.78 3.40 -13.77
CA THR A 173 -6.55 4.00 -13.26
C THR A 173 -6.86 5.10 -12.25
N ASN A 174 -5.86 5.47 -11.45
CA ASN A 174 -6.00 6.56 -10.50
C ASN A 174 -6.35 7.87 -11.22
N GLY A 175 -7.36 8.59 -10.69
CA GLY A 175 -7.87 9.83 -11.27
C GLY A 175 -9.06 9.65 -12.23
N ASN A 176 -9.47 8.42 -12.54
CA ASN A 176 -10.72 8.21 -13.26
C ASN A 176 -11.92 8.68 -12.43
N SER A 177 -12.97 9.12 -13.13
CA SER A 177 -14.27 9.49 -12.56
C SER A 177 -15.35 8.54 -13.04
N GLY A 178 -16.43 8.43 -12.29
CA GLY A 178 -17.56 7.60 -12.64
C GLY A 178 -18.76 7.87 -11.75
N THR A 179 -19.84 7.13 -11.95
CA THR A 179 -21.06 7.20 -11.14
C THR A 179 -21.26 5.89 -10.41
N ILE A 180 -21.42 5.94 -9.10
CA ILE A 180 -21.79 4.78 -8.30
C ILE A 180 -23.30 4.61 -8.32
N LYS A 181 -23.75 3.40 -8.66
CA LYS A 181 -25.15 2.99 -8.54
C LYS A 181 -25.30 2.03 -7.37
N ILE A 182 -26.17 2.40 -6.44
CA ILE A 182 -26.51 1.61 -5.27
C ILE A 182 -27.87 0.98 -5.54
N PRO A 183 -28.00 -0.34 -5.55
CA PRO A 183 -29.31 -0.99 -5.74
C PRO A 183 -30.17 -0.78 -4.49
N VAL A 184 -31.42 -0.42 -4.70
CA VAL A 184 -32.44 -0.35 -3.65
C VAL A 184 -33.51 -1.37 -3.99
N THR A 185 -33.81 -2.28 -3.09
CA THR A 185 -34.83 -3.28 -3.26
C THR A 185 -36.09 -2.85 -2.51
N TYR A 186 -37.19 -2.70 -3.23
CA TYR A 186 -38.51 -2.50 -2.63
C TYR A 186 -39.23 -3.85 -2.58
N GLN A 187 -39.52 -4.30 -1.37
CA GLN A 187 -40.33 -5.52 -1.18
C GLN A 187 -41.81 -5.17 -1.37
N ASP A 188 -42.57 -6.11 -1.96
CA ASP A 188 -44.02 -6.01 -2.20
C ASP A 188 -44.46 -4.76 -2.99
N ALA A 189 -43.60 -4.23 -3.84
CA ALA A 189 -43.95 -3.09 -4.69
C ALA A 189 -44.80 -3.50 -5.88
N THR A 190 -45.98 -2.89 -6.04
CA THR A 190 -46.80 -3.03 -7.24
C THR A 190 -46.16 -2.19 -8.36
N VAL A 191 -45.71 -2.85 -9.42
CA VAL A 191 -45.09 -2.19 -10.58
C VAL A 191 -46.12 -2.08 -11.71
N ILE A 192 -46.28 -0.85 -12.23
CA ILE A 192 -47.08 -0.57 -13.42
C ILE A 192 -46.18 0.00 -14.52
N PRO A 193 -46.38 -0.33 -15.80
CA PRO A 193 -45.61 0.26 -16.88
C PRO A 193 -45.77 1.79 -16.91
N GLN A 194 -44.69 2.50 -17.10
CA GLN A 194 -44.70 3.99 -17.13
C GLN A 194 -45.68 4.54 -18.18
N ASN A 195 -45.86 3.84 -19.29
CA ASN A 195 -46.79 4.24 -20.37
C ASN A 195 -48.28 4.08 -19.97
N SER A 196 -48.57 3.51 -18.80
CA SER A 196 -49.94 3.32 -18.28
C SER A 196 -50.38 4.43 -17.32
N THR A 197 -49.49 5.40 -17.07
CA THR A 197 -49.74 6.57 -16.21
C THR A 197 -49.72 7.85 -17.04
N PHE A 198 -50.77 8.67 -16.91
CA PHE A 198 -50.86 10.01 -17.50
C PHE A 198 -50.90 11.01 -16.35
N GLU A 199 -50.07 12.05 -16.42
CA GLU A 199 -50.23 13.25 -15.59
C GLU A 199 -51.46 14.01 -16.05
N GLN A 200 -52.39 14.30 -15.12
CA GLN A 200 -53.51 15.20 -15.35
C GLN A 200 -53.12 16.61 -14.94
#